data_b58929c957e3a4d0070b52e7244bf48e
#
_entry.id   b58929c957e3a4d0070b52e7244bf48e
#
_cell.length_a   1.000
_cell.length_b   1.000
_cell.length_c   1.000
_cell.angle_alpha   90.00
_cell.angle_beta   90.00
_cell.angle_gamma   90.00
#
_symmetry.space_group_name_H-M   'P 1'
#
loop_
_entity.id
_entity.type
_entity.pdbx_description
1 polymer ?
#
loop_
_entity_poly.entity_id
_entity_poly.type
_entity_poly.pdbx_seq_one_letter_code
_entity_poly.pdbx_strand_id
1 'polypeptide(L)'
;PLILLNDLILTSNKALPPEQQMETWSLFSVTPIGVVLLAAGIAYFVFAGRFVLPGNRHEDITQGSNTMQYFQDLYGLDHGLFEVVVPAASPMVGRMLDDVERDNKVRIIAVQRSTEDLRVGPGSLARDIGIEANTVLGVLASPETLAAMVERSGLQLRNDLETFGESLAA
;
A
#
# COMPACT_ATOMS: atom_id res chain seq x y z
N PRO A 1 -20.53 -2.29 36.81
CA PRO A 1 -19.85 -3.00 37.90
C PRO A 1 -19.64 -2.13 39.13
N LEU A 2 -19.15 -0.87 39.01
CA LEU A 2 -18.88 0.02 40.17
C LEU A 2 -20.13 0.41 40.95
N ILE A 3 -21.27 0.58 40.29
CA ILE A 3 -22.56 0.91 40.94
C ILE A 3 -23.00 -0.24 41.84
N LEU A 4 -22.92 -1.47 41.34
CA LEU A 4 -23.26 -2.67 42.12
C LEU A 4 -22.30 -2.87 43.32
N LEU A 5 -21.01 -2.58 43.11
CA LEU A 5 -20.02 -2.65 44.18
C LEU A 5 -20.33 -1.63 45.29
N ASN A 6 -20.65 -0.40 44.94
CA ASN A 6 -20.99 0.65 45.86
C ASN A 6 -22.29 0.36 46.61
N ASP A 7 -23.30 -0.21 45.96
CA ASP A 7 -24.55 -0.63 46.59
C ASP A 7 -24.31 -1.76 47.62
N LEU A 8 -23.44 -2.69 47.28
CA LEU A 8 -23.02 -3.76 48.18
C LEU A 8 -22.27 -3.20 49.41
N ILE A 9 -21.35 -2.26 49.20
CA ILE A 9 -20.62 -1.58 50.29
C ILE A 9 -21.57 -0.82 51.20
N LEU A 10 -22.50 -0.05 50.63
CA LEU A 10 -23.51 0.68 51.40
C LEU A 10 -24.42 -0.23 52.20
N THR A 11 -24.80 -1.37 51.62
CA THR A 11 -25.63 -2.37 52.31
C THR A 11 -24.86 -3.04 53.45
N SER A 12 -23.59 -3.38 53.20
CA SER A 12 -22.71 -3.98 54.23
C SER A 12 -22.40 -3.00 55.37
N ASN A 13 -22.16 -1.72 55.04
CA ASN A 13 -21.88 -0.69 56.04
C ASN A 13 -23.03 -0.45 57.03
N LYS A 14 -24.28 -0.74 56.64
CA LYS A 14 -25.43 -0.66 57.57
C LYS A 14 -25.36 -1.67 58.74
N ALA A 15 -24.63 -2.76 58.54
CA ALA A 15 -24.48 -3.82 59.55
C ALA A 15 -23.16 -3.72 60.32
N LEU A 16 -22.25 -2.82 59.94
CA LEU A 16 -20.92 -2.68 60.52
C LEU A 16 -20.82 -1.48 61.49
N PRO A 17 -20.01 -1.59 62.57
CA PRO A 17 -19.66 -0.46 63.42
C PRO A 17 -18.98 0.67 62.65
N PRO A 18 -19.08 1.96 63.09
CA PRO A 18 -18.54 3.12 62.41
C PRO A 18 -17.03 3.02 62.10
N GLU A 19 -16.27 2.29 62.92
CA GLU A 19 -14.81 2.12 62.77
C GLU A 19 -14.43 1.10 61.70
N GLN A 20 -15.37 0.30 61.19
CA GLN A 20 -15.16 -0.77 60.20
C GLN A 20 -15.92 -0.51 58.90
N GLN A 21 -16.51 0.67 58.74
CA GLN A 21 -17.22 1.03 57.53
C GLN A 21 -16.23 1.27 56.39
N MET A 22 -16.52 0.69 55.24
CA MET A 22 -15.72 0.85 54.00
C MET A 22 -16.17 2.10 53.28
N GLU A 23 -15.21 2.84 52.74
CA GLU A 23 -15.50 3.97 51.88
C GLU A 23 -16.06 3.51 50.53
N THR A 24 -17.05 4.25 50.02
CA THR A 24 -17.60 4.01 48.67
C THR A 24 -16.64 4.51 47.61
N TRP A 25 -16.50 3.75 46.53
CA TRP A 25 -15.66 4.11 45.44
C TRP A 25 -16.32 5.18 44.59
N SER A 26 -15.63 6.31 44.38
CA SER A 26 -16.04 7.36 43.44
C SER A 26 -15.87 6.86 42.01
N LEU A 27 -16.67 7.41 41.10
CA LEU A 27 -16.59 7.11 39.68
C LEU A 27 -15.18 7.34 39.13
N PHE A 28 -14.48 8.26 39.73
CA PHE A 28 -13.11 8.67 39.31
C PHE A 28 -11.99 7.99 40.12
N SER A 29 -12.31 7.14 41.09
CA SER A 29 -11.30 6.43 41.91
C SER A 29 -10.37 5.54 41.07
N VAL A 30 -10.85 5.06 39.93
CA VAL A 30 -10.10 4.18 39.02
C VAL A 30 -9.32 4.98 37.97
N THR A 31 -9.65 6.27 37.81
CA THR A 31 -9.03 7.14 36.79
C THR A 31 -7.51 7.26 36.92
N PRO A 32 -6.91 7.43 38.12
CA PRO A 32 -5.46 7.50 38.25
C PRO A 32 -4.76 6.24 37.72
N ILE A 33 -5.34 5.07 37.98
CA ILE A 33 -4.80 3.79 37.47
C ILE A 33 -4.88 3.74 35.97
N GLY A 34 -6.01 4.16 35.40
CA GLY A 34 -6.19 4.23 33.94
C GLY A 34 -5.20 5.17 33.26
N VAL A 35 -4.94 6.34 33.88
CA VAL A 35 -3.95 7.31 33.36
C VAL A 35 -2.54 6.74 33.41
N VAL A 36 -2.15 6.06 34.48
CA VAL A 36 -0.83 5.42 34.58
C VAL A 36 -0.67 4.32 33.56
N LEU A 37 -1.69 3.47 33.35
CA LEU A 37 -1.66 2.44 32.33
C LEU A 37 -1.58 3.02 30.90
N LEU A 38 -2.31 4.09 30.64
CA LEU A 38 -2.25 4.79 29.36
C LEU A 38 -0.86 5.37 29.09
N ALA A 39 -0.30 6.07 30.09
CA ALA A 39 1.04 6.62 30.00
C ALA A 39 2.11 5.55 29.80
N ALA A 40 1.99 4.43 30.55
CA ALA A 40 2.88 3.28 30.38
C ALA A 40 2.77 2.65 29.00
N GLY A 41 1.53 2.53 28.46
CA GLY A 41 1.30 2.04 27.08
C GLY A 41 1.92 2.94 26.03
N ILE A 42 1.73 4.25 26.15
CA ILE A 42 2.35 5.23 25.24
C ILE A 42 3.88 5.16 25.33
N ALA A 43 4.43 5.14 26.55
CA ALA A 43 5.87 5.01 26.75
C ALA A 43 6.40 3.69 26.12
N TYR A 44 5.71 2.59 26.34
CA TYR A 44 6.07 1.31 25.73
C TYR A 44 6.09 1.40 24.20
N PHE A 45 5.07 1.98 23.56
CA PHE A 45 5.05 2.12 22.10
C PHE A 45 6.11 3.09 21.58
N VAL A 46 6.42 4.15 22.31
CA VAL A 46 7.49 5.09 21.91
C VAL A 46 8.86 4.42 21.99
N PHE A 47 9.13 3.67 23.07
CA PHE A 47 10.43 3.03 23.26
C PHE A 47 10.56 1.71 22.53
N ALA A 48 9.59 0.81 22.68
CA ALA A 48 9.63 -0.52 22.06
C ALA A 48 9.23 -0.48 20.57
N GLY A 49 8.31 0.39 20.17
CA GLY A 49 7.92 0.58 18.78
C GLY A 49 9.08 0.94 17.88
N ARG A 50 10.07 1.68 18.42
CA ARG A 50 11.31 1.98 17.70
C ARG A 50 12.16 0.74 17.37
N PHE A 51 12.03 -0.33 18.15
CA PHE A 51 12.76 -1.59 17.95
C PHE A 51 11.96 -2.62 17.18
N VAL A 52 10.62 -2.58 17.27
CA VAL A 52 9.73 -3.58 16.68
C VAL A 52 9.19 -3.14 15.32
N LEU A 53 8.90 -1.85 15.17
CA LEU A 53 8.59 -1.32 13.84
C LEU A 53 9.92 -1.05 13.12
N PRO A 54 10.16 -1.69 11.97
CA PRO A 54 11.22 -1.26 11.08
C PRO A 54 10.93 0.20 10.78
N GLY A 55 11.81 1.09 11.24
CA GLY A 55 11.70 2.50 10.95
C GLY A 55 11.58 2.66 9.45
N ASN A 56 10.55 3.37 8.99
CA ASN A 56 10.59 3.95 7.66
C ASN A 56 11.83 4.86 7.63
N ARG A 57 12.98 4.26 7.33
CA ARG A 57 14.01 5.03 6.67
C ARG A 57 13.32 5.56 5.43
N HIS A 58 13.37 6.85 5.25
CA HIS A 58 13.32 7.47 3.95
C HIS A 58 14.45 6.81 3.12
N GLU A 59 14.24 5.59 2.72
CA GLU A 59 14.95 5.01 1.61
C GLU A 59 14.16 5.48 0.40
N ASP A 60 14.88 6.23 -0.38
CA ASP A 60 14.54 6.74 -1.70
C ASP A 60 13.44 5.94 -2.40
N ILE A 61 12.62 6.65 -3.15
CA ILE A 61 11.49 6.29 -4.01
C ILE A 61 11.73 5.06 -4.94
N THR A 62 12.74 4.26 -4.67
CA THR A 62 13.04 2.96 -5.29
C THR A 62 12.28 1.77 -4.66
N GLN A 63 11.43 1.99 -3.64
CA GLN A 63 10.77 0.90 -2.90
C GLN A 63 9.48 0.37 -3.52
N GLY A 64 8.99 0.95 -4.60
CA GLY A 64 7.93 0.30 -5.40
C GLY A 64 8.35 -1.09 -5.92
N SER A 65 9.64 -1.28 -6.20
CA SER A 65 10.19 -2.54 -6.69
C SER A 65 10.30 -3.61 -5.58
N ASN A 66 10.64 -3.23 -4.35
CA ASN A 66 10.86 -4.21 -3.27
C ASN A 66 9.55 -4.81 -2.74
N THR A 67 8.47 -4.04 -2.67
CA THR A 67 7.17 -4.56 -2.27
C THR A 67 6.62 -5.51 -3.33
N MET A 68 6.78 -5.16 -4.60
CA MET A 68 6.38 -6.02 -5.72
C MET A 68 7.24 -7.30 -5.76
N GLN A 69 8.54 -7.21 -5.56
CA GLN A 69 9.43 -8.38 -5.42
C GLN A 69 9.04 -9.28 -4.25
N TYR A 70 8.72 -8.70 -3.10
CA TYR A 70 8.23 -9.48 -1.95
C TYR A 70 6.94 -10.25 -2.27
N PHE A 71 5.98 -9.63 -2.98
CA PHE A 71 4.77 -10.30 -3.42
C PHE A 71 5.05 -11.35 -4.50
N GLN A 72 5.98 -11.09 -5.40
CA GLN A 72 6.43 -12.06 -6.40
C GLN A 72 7.03 -13.31 -5.74
N ASP A 73 7.95 -13.13 -4.79
CA ASP A 73 8.60 -14.22 -4.07
C ASP A 73 7.62 -15.00 -3.18
N LEU A 74 6.68 -14.31 -2.53
CA LEU A 74 5.73 -14.93 -1.61
C LEU A 74 4.62 -15.70 -2.31
N TYR A 75 4.13 -15.18 -3.44
CA TYR A 75 2.98 -15.74 -4.17
C TYR A 75 3.36 -16.40 -5.49
N GLY A 76 4.64 -16.46 -5.85
CA GLY A 76 5.12 -17.01 -7.11
C GLY A 76 4.58 -16.25 -8.33
N LEU A 77 4.37 -14.95 -8.20
CA LEU A 77 3.89 -14.10 -9.27
C LEU A 77 5.09 -13.63 -10.09
N ASP A 78 5.42 -14.34 -11.16
CA ASP A 78 6.51 -13.98 -12.08
C ASP A 78 6.20 -12.74 -12.95
N HIS A 79 5.31 -11.84 -12.48
CA HIS A 79 4.92 -10.64 -13.21
C HIS A 79 5.51 -9.39 -12.56
N GLY A 80 6.36 -8.69 -13.29
CA GLY A 80 6.90 -7.37 -12.95
C GLY A 80 6.17 -6.25 -13.68
N LEU A 81 6.27 -5.05 -13.14
CA LEU A 81 5.86 -3.83 -13.82
C LEU A 81 7.07 -3.22 -14.51
N PHE A 82 6.94 -2.98 -15.80
CA PHE A 82 8.00 -2.47 -16.66
C PHE A 82 7.55 -1.26 -17.45
N GLU A 83 8.44 -0.32 -17.66
CA GLU A 83 8.21 0.85 -18.48
C GLU A 83 8.90 0.67 -19.83
N VAL A 84 8.12 0.74 -20.93
CA VAL A 84 8.63 0.61 -22.28
C VAL A 84 8.21 1.79 -23.16
N VAL A 85 9.10 2.25 -24.00
CA VAL A 85 8.83 3.27 -24.99
C VAL A 85 8.61 2.62 -26.34
N VAL A 86 7.59 3.06 -27.09
CA VAL A 86 7.24 2.58 -28.42
C VAL A 86 7.89 3.49 -29.46
N PRO A 87 9.00 3.08 -30.11
CA PRO A 87 9.62 3.90 -31.15
C PRO A 87 8.69 4.08 -32.33
N ALA A 88 8.91 5.16 -33.11
CA ALA A 88 8.11 5.45 -34.30
C ALA A 88 8.16 4.34 -35.37
N ALA A 89 9.24 3.57 -35.42
CA ALA A 89 9.40 2.44 -36.35
C ALA A 89 8.78 1.11 -35.80
N SER A 90 8.20 1.11 -34.60
CA SER A 90 7.62 -0.08 -34.03
C SER A 90 6.33 -0.52 -34.74
N PRO A 91 6.14 -1.82 -35.02
CA PRO A 91 4.89 -2.35 -35.58
C PRO A 91 3.67 -2.19 -34.67
N MET A 92 3.87 -1.71 -33.43
CA MET A 92 2.78 -1.43 -32.51
C MET A 92 2.11 -0.07 -32.74
N VAL A 93 2.77 0.83 -33.48
CA VAL A 93 2.20 2.14 -33.80
C VAL A 93 0.95 1.97 -34.66
N GLY A 94 -0.15 2.62 -34.27
CA GLY A 94 -1.47 2.53 -34.90
C GLY A 94 -2.32 1.32 -34.48
N ARG A 95 -1.80 0.40 -33.68
CA ARG A 95 -2.58 -0.71 -33.11
C ARG A 95 -3.36 -0.25 -31.89
N MET A 96 -4.46 -0.96 -31.60
CA MET A 96 -5.23 -0.75 -30.37
C MET A 96 -4.59 -1.46 -29.18
N LEU A 97 -4.76 -0.88 -28.01
CA LEU A 97 -4.20 -1.41 -26.76
C LEU A 97 -4.66 -2.86 -26.51
N ASP A 98 -5.94 -3.16 -26.70
CA ASP A 98 -6.53 -4.48 -26.51
C ASP A 98 -5.90 -5.56 -27.42
N ASP A 99 -5.63 -5.22 -28.67
CA ASP A 99 -4.99 -6.16 -29.59
C ASP A 99 -3.56 -6.47 -29.18
N VAL A 100 -2.84 -5.46 -28.72
CA VAL A 100 -1.45 -5.61 -28.25
C VAL A 100 -1.39 -6.43 -26.97
N GLU A 101 -2.30 -6.19 -26.02
CA GLU A 101 -2.39 -6.99 -24.79
C GLU A 101 -2.68 -8.46 -25.08
N ARG A 102 -3.62 -8.72 -25.99
CA ARG A 102 -4.05 -10.07 -26.34
C ARG A 102 -2.94 -10.85 -27.05
N ASP A 103 -2.29 -10.22 -28.01
CA ASP A 103 -1.27 -10.89 -28.84
C ASP A 103 0.01 -11.18 -28.06
N ASN A 104 0.35 -10.32 -27.10
CA ASN A 104 1.58 -10.47 -26.31
C ASN A 104 1.34 -11.09 -24.93
N LYS A 105 0.09 -11.36 -24.55
CA LYS A 105 -0.29 -11.90 -23.21
C LYS A 105 0.24 -11.06 -22.05
N VAL A 106 0.18 -9.75 -22.22
CA VAL A 106 0.60 -8.77 -21.22
C VAL A 106 -0.61 -7.94 -20.77
N ARG A 107 -0.44 -7.19 -19.66
CA ARG A 107 -1.43 -6.21 -19.22
C ARG A 107 -0.81 -4.82 -19.23
N ILE A 108 -1.41 -3.89 -19.94
CA ILE A 108 -0.99 -2.50 -19.94
C ILE A 108 -1.82 -1.74 -18.91
N ILE A 109 -1.16 -1.19 -17.89
CA ILE A 109 -1.80 -0.51 -16.77
C ILE A 109 -1.58 1.00 -16.77
N ALA A 110 -0.67 1.48 -17.59
CA ALA A 110 -0.40 2.91 -17.75
C ALA A 110 -0.01 3.23 -19.19
N VAL A 111 -0.44 4.39 -19.67
CA VAL A 111 -0.13 4.93 -21.00
C VAL A 111 0.15 6.41 -20.88
N GLN A 112 1.27 6.86 -21.43
CA GLN A 112 1.57 8.27 -21.61
C GLN A 112 1.88 8.55 -23.09
N ARG A 113 1.03 9.34 -23.76
CA ARG A 113 1.23 9.77 -25.15
C ARG A 113 1.94 11.10 -25.26
N SER A 114 1.72 11.97 -24.27
CA SER A 114 2.42 13.24 -24.11
C SER A 114 2.59 13.57 -22.64
N THR A 115 3.33 14.60 -22.29
CA THR A 115 3.52 15.00 -20.88
C THR A 115 2.20 15.33 -20.17
N GLU A 116 1.18 15.74 -20.93
CA GLU A 116 -0.14 16.11 -20.40
C GLU A 116 -1.18 14.97 -20.48
N ASP A 117 -0.95 13.94 -21.32
CA ASP A 117 -1.89 12.80 -21.47
C ASP A 117 -1.32 11.54 -20.80
N LEU A 118 -1.32 11.56 -19.48
CA LEU A 118 -0.95 10.45 -18.64
C LEU A 118 -2.22 9.76 -18.10
N ARG A 119 -2.36 8.46 -18.39
CA ARG A 119 -3.49 7.63 -17.94
C ARG A 119 -2.97 6.43 -17.19
N VAL A 120 -3.43 6.26 -15.95
CA VAL A 120 -2.99 5.18 -15.06
C VAL A 120 -4.21 4.51 -14.44
N GLY A 121 -4.18 3.18 -14.39
CA GLY A 121 -5.17 2.35 -13.73
C GLY A 121 -6.39 2.00 -14.58
N PRO A 122 -7.21 1.04 -14.09
CA PRO A 122 -8.24 0.38 -14.88
C PRO A 122 -9.42 1.27 -15.28
N GLY A 123 -9.64 2.40 -14.60
CA GLY A 123 -10.74 3.32 -14.90
C GLY A 123 -10.42 4.40 -15.92
N SER A 124 -9.14 4.70 -16.13
CA SER A 124 -8.66 5.78 -17.02
C SER A 124 -8.20 5.28 -18.39
N LEU A 125 -7.95 3.98 -18.52
CA LEU A 125 -7.45 3.33 -19.72
C LEU A 125 -8.60 2.67 -20.50
N ALA A 126 -9.09 3.35 -21.53
CA ALA A 126 -9.96 2.72 -22.51
C ALA A 126 -9.14 1.75 -23.39
N ARG A 127 -9.68 0.57 -23.67
CA ARG A 127 -8.95 -0.49 -24.40
C ARG A 127 -8.85 -0.24 -25.90
N ASP A 128 -9.65 0.66 -26.42
CA ASP A 128 -9.69 1.15 -27.79
C ASP A 128 -8.70 2.32 -28.06
N ILE A 129 -7.82 2.60 -27.12
CA ILE A 129 -6.78 3.61 -27.31
C ILE A 129 -5.77 3.11 -28.33
N GLY A 130 -5.54 3.92 -29.39
CA GLY A 130 -4.48 3.69 -30.36
C GLY A 130 -3.11 4.05 -29.78
N ILE A 131 -2.12 3.20 -30.05
CA ILE A 131 -0.74 3.42 -29.64
C ILE A 131 -0.05 4.34 -30.68
N GLU A 132 0.48 5.44 -30.22
CA GLU A 132 1.21 6.42 -31.05
C GLU A 132 2.72 6.23 -30.94
N ALA A 133 3.45 6.85 -31.84
CA ALA A 133 4.91 6.88 -31.76
C ALA A 133 5.38 7.63 -30.51
N ASN A 134 6.42 7.14 -29.86
CA ASN A 134 6.98 7.64 -28.60
C ASN A 134 6.05 7.54 -27.39
N THR A 135 4.95 6.76 -27.49
CA THR A 135 4.11 6.43 -26.33
C THR A 135 4.92 5.63 -25.32
N VAL A 136 4.81 6.01 -24.06
CA VAL A 136 5.36 5.25 -22.93
C VAL A 136 4.25 4.36 -22.36
N LEU A 137 4.53 3.07 -22.20
CA LEU A 137 3.60 2.07 -21.68
C LEU A 137 4.11 1.49 -20.37
N GLY A 138 3.25 1.43 -19.36
CA GLY A 138 3.45 0.66 -18.14
C GLY A 138 2.88 -0.74 -18.33
N VAL A 139 3.75 -1.72 -18.47
CA VAL A 139 3.41 -3.11 -18.83
C VAL A 139 3.62 -4.03 -17.64
N LEU A 140 2.57 -4.76 -17.27
CA LEU A 140 2.62 -5.84 -16.30
C LEU A 140 2.80 -7.15 -17.06
N ALA A 141 3.96 -7.79 -16.91
CA ALA A 141 4.31 -9.02 -17.62
C ALA A 141 5.37 -9.83 -16.86
N SER A 142 5.54 -11.10 -17.23
CA SER A 142 6.73 -11.84 -16.82
C SER A 142 7.97 -11.32 -17.58
N PRO A 143 9.18 -11.43 -17.00
CA PRO A 143 10.41 -11.00 -17.68
C PRO A 143 10.61 -11.64 -19.06
N GLU A 144 10.26 -12.92 -19.20
CA GLU A 144 10.35 -13.66 -20.45
C GLU A 144 9.38 -13.13 -21.51
N THR A 145 8.12 -12.88 -21.13
CA THR A 145 7.08 -12.33 -22.00
C THR A 145 7.44 -10.91 -22.44
N LEU A 146 7.97 -10.10 -21.50
CA LEU A 146 8.44 -8.76 -21.82
C LEU A 146 9.60 -8.78 -22.82
N ALA A 147 10.61 -9.63 -22.58
CA ALA A 147 11.77 -9.74 -23.48
C ALA A 147 11.33 -10.11 -24.90
N ALA A 148 10.45 -11.08 -25.05
CA ALA A 148 9.89 -11.48 -26.35
C ALA A 148 9.10 -10.35 -27.01
N MET A 149 8.35 -9.55 -26.26
CA MET A 149 7.60 -8.40 -26.76
C MET A 149 8.53 -7.28 -27.19
N VAL A 150 9.57 -6.98 -26.41
CA VAL A 150 10.58 -5.97 -26.71
C VAL A 150 11.31 -6.32 -28.01
N GLU A 151 11.78 -7.55 -28.15
CA GLU A 151 12.48 -8.02 -29.34
C GLU A 151 11.59 -8.01 -30.60
N ARG A 152 10.37 -8.52 -30.48
CA ARG A 152 9.42 -8.59 -31.62
C ARG A 152 8.97 -7.23 -32.10
N SER A 153 8.77 -6.29 -31.17
CA SER A 153 8.18 -4.99 -31.47
C SER A 153 9.20 -3.83 -31.47
N GLY A 154 10.47 -4.11 -31.24
CA GLY A 154 11.55 -3.13 -31.23
C GLY A 154 11.35 -2.05 -30.18
N LEU A 155 10.83 -2.40 -29.00
CA LEU A 155 10.57 -1.47 -27.92
C LEU A 155 11.86 -1.10 -27.18
N GLN A 156 11.85 0.05 -26.52
CA GLN A 156 12.95 0.46 -25.64
C GLN A 156 12.51 0.28 -24.20
N LEU A 157 13.17 -0.65 -23.51
CA LEU A 157 12.96 -0.86 -22.08
C LEU A 157 13.65 0.25 -21.29
N ARG A 158 12.95 0.84 -20.31
CA ARG A 158 13.55 1.71 -19.30
C ARG A 158 13.91 0.90 -18.08
N ASN A 159 15.04 1.20 -17.48
CA ASN A 159 15.52 0.46 -16.30
C ASN A 159 14.75 0.78 -15.04
N ASP A 160 14.14 1.98 -14.98
CA ASP A 160 13.36 2.47 -13.86
C ASP A 160 11.99 2.97 -14.32
N LEU A 161 11.02 3.03 -13.40
CA LEU A 161 9.69 3.61 -13.63
C LEU A 161 9.78 5.14 -13.55
N GLU A 162 10.45 5.76 -14.51
CA GLU A 162 10.67 7.22 -14.52
C GLU A 162 9.38 8.01 -14.71
N THR A 163 8.48 7.48 -15.55
CA THR A 163 7.25 8.17 -15.93
C THR A 163 6.10 7.88 -14.98
N PHE A 164 5.98 6.65 -14.53
CA PHE A 164 4.80 6.18 -13.78
C PHE A 164 5.08 5.98 -12.28
N GLY A 165 6.32 6.12 -11.83
CA GLY A 165 6.70 5.82 -10.44
C GLY A 165 5.90 6.59 -9.41
N GLU A 166 5.72 7.90 -9.58
CA GLU A 166 4.92 8.74 -8.66
C GLU A 166 3.41 8.45 -8.78
N SER A 167 2.90 8.23 -9.99
CA SER A 167 1.48 8.03 -10.25
C SER A 167 0.95 6.66 -9.87
N LEU A 168 1.83 5.65 -9.77
CA LEU A 168 1.48 4.28 -9.34
C LEU A 168 1.69 4.06 -7.84
N ALA A 169 2.40 4.98 -7.16
CA ALA A 169 2.64 4.94 -5.72
C ALA A 169 1.57 5.68 -4.90
N ALA A 170 0.70 6.46 -5.54
CA ALA A 170 -0.39 7.23 -4.95
C ALA A 170 -1.69 6.40 -4.90
#